data_03a05ddd3974d3e0a0c3de0a44bb2525
#
_entry.id   03a05ddd3974d3e0a0c3de0a44bb2525
#
_cell.length_a   1.000
_cell.length_b   1.000
_cell.length_c   1.000
_cell.angle_alpha   90.00
_cell.angle_beta   90.00
_cell.angle_gamma   90.00
#
_symmetry.space_group_name_H-M   'P 1'
#
loop_
_entity.id
_entity.type
_entity.pdbx_description
1 polymer ?
#
loop_
_entity_poly.entity_id
_entity_poly.type
_entity_poly.pdbx_seq_one_letter_code
_entity_poly.pdbx_strand_id
1 'polypeptide(L)'
;MNIGGQDIPFHPDKPMIMTFYVPFYYPGNSIKDQGTMGRGELLGKIYIDYERQIRMHMNDIFGAVGFNAKRDIAGIILNRWGHAYISPQPGFYFGGPSNSGLTDPMKKGHGRIFYGHSELGSRMNYRNAISEGGRAGEQAAKIV
;
A
#
# COMPACT_ATOMS: atom_id res chain seq x y z
N MET A 1 -6.95 17.08 13.76
CA MET A 1 -6.49 16.69 12.41
C MET A 1 -6.78 17.85 11.48
N ASN A 2 -5.80 18.35 10.75
CA ASN A 2 -5.98 19.46 9.80
C ASN A 2 -6.05 18.89 8.39
N ILE A 3 -7.18 19.09 7.70
CA ILE A 3 -7.39 18.65 6.32
C ILE A 3 -7.77 19.88 5.49
N GLY A 4 -6.94 20.23 4.52
CA GLY A 4 -7.21 21.37 3.64
C GLY A 4 -7.28 22.73 4.35
N GLY A 5 -6.51 22.93 5.42
CA GLY A 5 -6.48 24.17 6.20
C GLY A 5 -7.62 24.31 7.22
N GLN A 6 -8.47 23.29 7.37
CA GLN A 6 -9.53 23.27 8.37
C GLN A 6 -9.17 22.34 9.52
N ASP A 7 -9.30 22.82 10.75
CA ASP A 7 -9.25 21.98 11.94
C ASP A 7 -10.55 21.20 12.06
N ILE A 8 -10.48 19.91 11.76
CA ILE A 8 -11.60 18.99 11.98
C ILE A 8 -11.39 18.31 13.32
N PRO A 9 -12.13 18.70 14.37
CA PRO A 9 -12.01 18.04 15.66
C PRO A 9 -12.48 16.58 15.53
N PHE A 10 -11.68 15.66 16.07
CA PHE A 10 -12.11 14.28 16.21
C PHE A 10 -13.18 14.21 17.30
N HIS A 11 -14.43 14.05 16.89
CA HIS A 11 -15.57 14.03 17.81
C HIS A 11 -16.49 12.86 17.46
N PRO A 12 -16.87 12.02 18.44
CA PRO A 12 -17.62 10.77 18.16
C PRO A 12 -19.02 11.03 17.55
N ASP A 13 -19.61 12.19 17.85
CA ASP A 13 -20.97 12.53 17.37
C ASP A 13 -20.97 13.31 16.05
N LYS A 14 -19.81 13.45 15.40
CA LYS A 14 -19.72 14.15 14.11
C LYS A 14 -19.31 13.20 12.99
N PRO A 15 -19.79 13.46 11.78
CA PRO A 15 -19.37 12.71 10.61
C PRO A 15 -17.84 12.74 10.46
N MET A 16 -17.25 11.59 10.15
CA MET A 16 -15.81 11.43 9.95
C MET A 16 -15.51 10.50 8.78
N ILE A 17 -14.30 10.59 8.26
CA ILE A 17 -13.77 9.62 7.30
C ILE A 17 -12.87 8.64 8.04
N MET A 18 -13.16 7.36 7.89
CA MET A 18 -12.34 6.28 8.43
C MET A 18 -11.66 5.51 7.32
N THR A 19 -10.40 5.14 7.52
CA THR A 19 -9.70 4.23 6.62
C THR A 19 -9.82 2.82 7.16
N PHE A 20 -10.43 1.94 6.39
CA PHE A 20 -10.48 0.52 6.64
C PHE A 20 -9.40 -0.15 5.78
N TYR A 21 -8.31 -0.57 6.41
CA TYR A 21 -7.15 -1.12 5.73
C TYR A 21 -7.06 -2.62 5.94
N VAL A 22 -7.12 -3.40 4.85
CA VAL A 22 -7.11 -4.86 4.90
C VAL A 22 -6.04 -5.42 3.99
N PRO A 23 -4.99 -6.04 4.53
CA PRO A 23 -4.02 -6.78 3.73
C PRO A 23 -4.56 -8.16 3.36
N PHE A 24 -4.33 -8.58 2.14
CA PHE A 24 -4.62 -9.93 1.66
C PHE A 24 -3.32 -10.73 1.63
N TYR A 25 -3.15 -11.66 2.58
CA TYR A 25 -1.99 -12.53 2.63
C TYR A 25 -2.39 -13.92 3.16
N TYR A 26 -1.60 -14.93 2.81
CA TYR A 26 -1.89 -16.33 3.07
C TYR A 26 -0.70 -16.98 3.77
N PRO A 27 -0.61 -16.96 5.11
CA PRO A 27 0.49 -17.53 5.87
C PRO A 27 0.69 -19.02 5.54
N GLY A 28 1.94 -19.46 5.53
CA GLY A 28 2.29 -20.84 5.21
C GLY A 28 2.56 -21.11 3.73
N ASN A 29 2.23 -20.20 2.84
CA ASN A 29 2.57 -20.29 1.41
C ASN A 29 3.87 -19.55 1.09
N SER A 30 4.46 -19.83 -0.08
CA SER A 30 5.60 -19.05 -0.55
C SER A 30 5.22 -17.58 -0.74
N ILE A 31 6.19 -16.66 -0.64
CA ILE A 31 5.94 -15.21 -0.81
C ILE A 31 5.29 -14.91 -2.17
N LYS A 32 5.72 -15.61 -3.21
CA LYS A 32 5.15 -15.48 -4.56
C LYS A 32 3.69 -15.94 -4.60
N ASP A 33 3.41 -17.09 -4.00
CA ASP A 33 2.05 -17.66 -4.00
C ASP A 33 1.11 -16.82 -3.16
N GLN A 34 1.56 -16.32 -2.00
CA GLN A 34 0.78 -15.39 -1.17
C GLN A 34 0.34 -14.15 -1.96
N GLY A 35 1.27 -13.53 -2.69
CA GLY A 35 0.96 -12.36 -3.51
C GLY A 35 -0.02 -12.68 -4.64
N THR A 36 0.12 -13.84 -5.28
CA THR A 36 -0.79 -14.28 -6.36
C THR A 36 -2.19 -14.57 -5.84
N MET A 37 -2.28 -15.32 -4.74
CA MET A 37 -3.56 -15.67 -4.09
C MET A 37 -4.26 -14.42 -3.55
N GLY A 38 -3.54 -13.56 -2.82
CA GLY A 38 -4.08 -12.33 -2.27
C GLY A 38 -4.62 -11.38 -3.33
N ARG A 39 -3.89 -11.24 -4.43
CA ARG A 39 -4.36 -10.45 -5.58
C ARG A 39 -5.57 -11.09 -6.26
N GLY A 40 -5.57 -12.42 -6.40
CA GLY A 40 -6.70 -13.15 -6.96
C GLY A 40 -7.98 -12.92 -6.16
N GLU A 41 -7.91 -13.00 -4.83
CA GLU A 41 -9.03 -12.68 -3.95
C GLU A 41 -9.44 -11.21 -4.03
N LEU A 42 -8.47 -10.29 -3.92
CA LEU A 42 -8.73 -8.85 -3.97
C LEU A 42 -9.46 -8.43 -5.25
N LEU A 43 -9.07 -8.97 -6.40
CA LEU A 43 -9.63 -8.58 -7.68
C LEU A 43 -10.87 -9.41 -8.07
N GLY A 44 -11.01 -10.62 -7.53
CA GLY A 44 -12.13 -11.52 -7.80
C GLY A 44 -13.44 -11.12 -7.13
N LYS A 45 -13.38 -10.37 -6.05
CA LYS A 45 -14.57 -9.88 -5.35
C LYS A 45 -15.14 -8.63 -6.02
N ILE A 46 -16.47 -8.51 -6.04
CA ILE A 46 -17.18 -7.31 -6.50
C ILE A 46 -17.41 -6.34 -5.34
N TYR A 47 -17.82 -5.10 -5.66
CA TYR A 47 -18.01 -4.04 -4.66
C TYR A 47 -18.94 -4.44 -3.51
N ILE A 48 -20.06 -5.09 -3.82
CA ILE A 48 -21.06 -5.47 -2.81
C ILE A 48 -20.52 -6.47 -1.78
N ASP A 49 -19.56 -7.32 -2.17
CA ASP A 49 -18.93 -8.27 -1.24
C ASP A 49 -18.07 -7.53 -0.20
N TYR A 50 -17.32 -6.52 -0.66
CA TYR A 50 -16.55 -5.65 0.24
C TYR A 50 -17.45 -4.80 1.12
N GLU A 51 -18.51 -4.22 0.56
CA GLU A 51 -19.45 -3.42 1.33
C GLU A 51 -20.07 -4.24 2.46
N ARG A 52 -20.55 -5.44 2.19
CA ARG A 52 -21.12 -6.35 3.19
C ARG A 52 -20.10 -6.68 4.27
N GLN A 53 -18.89 -7.03 3.88
CA GLN A 53 -17.81 -7.38 4.82
C GLN A 53 -17.43 -6.19 5.71
N ILE A 54 -17.27 -5.00 5.16
CA ILE A 54 -16.96 -3.79 5.93
C ILE A 54 -18.10 -3.48 6.90
N ARG A 55 -19.35 -3.50 6.46
CA ARG A 55 -20.49 -3.22 7.34
C ARG A 55 -20.62 -4.24 8.47
N MET A 56 -20.37 -5.51 8.19
CA MET A 56 -20.35 -6.57 9.20
C MET A 56 -19.27 -6.31 10.24
N HIS A 57 -18.02 -6.13 9.82
CA HIS A 57 -16.91 -5.88 10.73
C HIS A 57 -17.10 -4.61 11.56
N MET A 58 -17.63 -3.53 10.98
CA MET A 58 -17.91 -2.31 11.72
C MET A 58 -19.00 -2.51 12.79
N ASN A 59 -20.05 -3.29 12.49
CA ASN A 59 -21.03 -3.67 13.49
C ASN A 59 -20.44 -4.55 14.58
N ASP A 60 -19.57 -5.49 14.24
CA ASP A 60 -18.91 -6.37 15.22
C ASP A 60 -18.04 -5.56 16.19
N ILE A 61 -17.34 -4.56 15.68
CA ILE A 61 -16.44 -3.72 16.50
C ILE A 61 -17.23 -2.70 17.33
N PHE A 62 -18.20 -2.02 16.75
CA PHE A 62 -18.85 -0.85 17.35
C PHE A 62 -20.31 -1.05 17.68
N GLY A 63 -20.93 -2.16 17.32
CA GLY A 63 -22.35 -2.41 17.54
C GLY A 63 -22.74 -2.38 19.02
N ALA A 64 -21.88 -2.87 19.91
CA ALA A 64 -22.11 -2.87 21.36
C ALA A 64 -22.23 -1.45 21.95
N VAL A 65 -21.69 -0.43 21.27
CA VAL A 65 -21.79 0.98 21.70
C VAL A 65 -22.84 1.76 20.89
N GLY A 66 -23.74 1.06 20.21
CA GLY A 66 -24.89 1.66 19.52
C GLY A 66 -24.67 2.01 18.05
N PHE A 67 -23.53 1.66 17.47
CA PHE A 67 -23.29 1.83 16.05
C PHE A 67 -24.16 0.87 15.22
N ASN A 68 -24.69 1.38 14.11
CA ASN A 68 -25.45 0.60 13.14
C ASN A 68 -24.92 0.91 11.72
N ALA A 69 -24.26 -0.05 11.10
CA ALA A 69 -23.61 0.15 9.81
C ALA A 69 -24.57 0.53 8.68
N LYS A 70 -25.86 0.15 8.78
CA LYS A 70 -26.86 0.56 7.78
C LYS A 70 -27.24 2.04 7.92
N ARG A 71 -27.29 2.54 9.15
CA ARG A 71 -27.64 3.93 9.47
C ARG A 71 -26.43 4.86 9.38
N ASP A 72 -25.29 4.40 9.91
CA ASP A 72 -24.16 5.27 10.25
C ASP A 72 -23.05 5.32 9.18
N ILE A 73 -23.04 4.38 8.22
CA ILE A 73 -22.12 4.43 7.07
C ILE A 73 -22.85 5.08 5.89
N ALA A 74 -22.53 6.34 5.62
CA ALA A 74 -23.10 7.10 4.50
C ALA A 74 -22.59 6.64 3.13
N GLY A 75 -21.34 6.20 3.04
CA GLY A 75 -20.74 5.71 1.79
C GLY A 75 -19.41 5.03 2.01
N ILE A 76 -18.99 4.24 1.04
CA ILE A 76 -17.72 3.51 1.04
C ILE A 76 -17.01 3.78 -0.27
N ILE A 77 -15.76 4.23 -0.20
CA ILE A 77 -14.85 4.34 -1.34
C ILE A 77 -13.91 3.15 -1.27
N LEU A 78 -13.91 2.34 -2.32
CA LEU A 78 -13.08 1.14 -2.39
C LEU A 78 -11.88 1.35 -3.27
N ASN A 79 -10.67 1.33 -2.68
CA ASN A 79 -9.42 1.30 -3.40
C ASN A 79 -8.82 -0.10 -3.34
N ARG A 80 -8.48 -0.67 -4.50
CA ARG A 80 -7.91 -2.00 -4.63
C ARG A 80 -6.53 -1.92 -5.26
N TRP A 81 -5.50 -2.16 -4.45
CA TRP A 81 -4.11 -2.12 -4.88
C TRP A 81 -3.60 -3.54 -5.11
N GLY A 82 -3.71 -4.03 -6.34
CA GLY A 82 -3.30 -5.39 -6.72
C GLY A 82 -1.77 -5.64 -6.70
N HIS A 83 -0.96 -4.58 -6.61
CA HIS A 83 0.50 -4.61 -6.59
C HIS A 83 1.07 -3.69 -5.51
N ALA A 84 0.67 -3.86 -4.29
CA ALA A 84 1.24 -3.22 -3.12
C ALA A 84 1.24 -4.23 -1.97
N TYR A 85 2.30 -4.33 -1.22
CA TYR A 85 3.63 -3.71 -1.31
C TYR A 85 4.64 -4.68 -1.88
N ILE A 86 5.91 -4.23 -2.11
CA ILE A 86 7.01 -5.16 -2.38
C ILE A 86 7.17 -6.12 -1.20
N SER A 87 7.40 -7.41 -1.49
CA SER A 87 7.74 -8.43 -0.49
C SER A 87 9.20 -8.82 -0.68
N PRO A 88 10.13 -8.18 0.04
CA PRO A 88 11.56 -8.47 -0.10
C PRO A 88 11.84 -9.93 0.26
N GLN A 89 12.50 -10.64 -0.63
CA GLN A 89 12.95 -12.02 -0.40
C GLN A 89 14.41 -12.04 0.06
N PRO A 90 14.89 -13.15 0.62
CA PRO A 90 16.31 -13.30 0.90
C PRO A 90 17.17 -12.94 -0.31
N GLY A 91 18.23 -12.15 -0.10
CA GLY A 91 19.08 -11.64 -1.18
C GLY A 91 18.62 -10.33 -1.82
N PHE A 92 17.41 -9.82 -1.52
CA PHE A 92 16.90 -8.60 -2.12
C PHE A 92 17.75 -7.36 -1.80
N TYR A 93 18.20 -7.20 -0.55
CA TYR A 93 18.98 -6.04 -0.11
C TYR A 93 20.48 -6.17 -0.39
N PHE A 94 21.05 -7.32 -0.08
CA PHE A 94 22.48 -7.53 -0.04
C PHE A 94 22.98 -8.43 -1.16
N GLY A 95 22.09 -8.92 -1.99
CA GLY A 95 22.42 -9.93 -2.98
C GLY A 95 22.67 -11.32 -2.38
N GLY A 96 23.14 -12.24 -3.21
CA GLY A 96 23.62 -13.56 -2.81
C GLY A 96 25.15 -13.61 -2.81
N PRO A 97 25.74 -14.77 -2.55
CA PRO A 97 27.22 -14.94 -2.49
C PRO A 97 27.97 -14.49 -3.74
N SER A 98 27.29 -14.36 -4.86
CA SER A 98 27.88 -13.99 -6.15
C SER A 98 27.26 -12.74 -6.79
N ASN A 99 26.30 -12.08 -6.15
CA ASN A 99 25.52 -11.01 -6.78
C ASN A 99 25.38 -9.78 -5.88
N SER A 100 25.46 -8.60 -6.51
CA SER A 100 24.95 -7.34 -5.95
C SER A 100 23.44 -7.45 -5.66
N GLY A 101 22.91 -6.53 -4.86
CA GLY A 101 21.47 -6.48 -4.57
C GLY A 101 20.63 -6.43 -5.85
N LEU A 102 19.45 -7.05 -5.83
CA LEU A 102 18.57 -7.14 -7.01
C LEU A 102 18.18 -5.78 -7.61
N THR A 103 18.21 -4.73 -6.81
CA THR A 103 17.88 -3.36 -7.24
C THR A 103 19.06 -2.58 -7.82
N ASP A 104 20.32 -3.04 -7.62
CA ASP A 104 21.50 -2.30 -8.03
C ASP A 104 21.60 -2.05 -9.54
N PRO A 105 21.28 -3.02 -10.41
CA PRO A 105 21.27 -2.78 -11.85
C PRO A 105 20.26 -1.68 -12.24
N MET A 106 19.10 -1.66 -11.61
CA MET A 106 18.07 -0.64 -11.88
C MET A 106 18.47 0.72 -11.32
N LYS A 107 19.09 0.77 -10.14
CA LYS A 107 19.64 2.01 -9.57
C LYS A 107 20.73 2.62 -10.43
N LYS A 108 21.52 1.79 -11.11
CA LYS A 108 22.55 2.23 -12.05
C LYS A 108 21.95 2.87 -13.30
N GLY A 109 20.76 2.43 -13.71
CA GLY A 109 20.11 2.85 -14.93
C GLY A 109 20.60 2.14 -16.19
N HIS A 110 20.03 2.52 -17.33
CA HIS A 110 20.39 1.96 -18.63
C HIS A 110 20.48 3.07 -19.69
N GLY A 111 21.67 3.38 -20.16
CA GLY A 111 21.90 4.49 -21.10
C GLY A 111 21.42 5.82 -20.51
N ARG A 112 20.41 6.42 -21.14
CA ARG A 112 19.77 7.68 -20.69
C ARG A 112 18.50 7.46 -19.87
N ILE A 113 18.20 6.22 -19.46
CA ILE A 113 17.02 5.86 -18.69
C ILE A 113 17.41 5.61 -17.24
N PHE A 114 16.80 6.36 -16.31
CA PHE A 114 17.01 6.22 -14.87
C PHE A 114 15.70 5.92 -14.19
N TYR A 115 15.76 5.07 -13.15
CA TYR A 115 14.57 4.60 -12.43
C TYR A 115 14.54 5.22 -11.04
N GLY A 116 13.43 5.87 -10.70
CA GLY A 116 13.20 6.45 -9.38
C GLY A 116 11.87 5.95 -8.81
N HIS A 117 11.92 4.89 -8.00
CA HIS A 117 10.74 4.31 -7.37
C HIS A 117 11.06 3.83 -5.97
N SER A 118 10.09 3.90 -5.05
CA SER A 118 10.26 3.49 -3.65
C SER A 118 10.68 2.03 -3.49
N GLU A 119 10.32 1.15 -4.43
CA GLU A 119 10.73 -0.26 -4.42
C GLU A 119 12.24 -0.44 -4.55
N LEU A 120 12.95 0.45 -5.23
CA LEU A 120 14.40 0.39 -5.37
C LEU A 120 15.12 0.59 -4.04
N GLY A 121 14.56 1.34 -3.14
CA GLY A 121 15.08 1.52 -1.78
C GLY A 121 14.51 0.52 -0.77
N SER A 122 13.67 -0.42 -1.23
CA SER A 122 13.14 -1.52 -0.42
C SER A 122 12.27 -1.11 0.77
N ARG A 123 11.82 0.14 0.79
CA ARG A 123 10.93 0.67 1.83
C ARG A 123 9.82 1.47 1.16
N MET A 124 8.60 0.97 1.29
CA MET A 124 7.42 1.57 0.63
C MET A 124 6.86 2.69 1.48
N ASN A 125 7.56 3.80 1.48
CA ASN A 125 7.10 5.03 2.08
C ASN A 125 7.51 6.23 1.22
N TYR A 126 6.85 7.36 1.44
CA TYR A 126 7.09 8.58 0.65
C TYR A 126 8.53 9.09 0.75
N ARG A 127 9.21 8.93 1.89
CA ARG A 127 10.62 9.37 2.07
C ARG A 127 11.53 8.61 1.11
N ASN A 128 11.30 7.30 1.00
CA ASN A 128 12.09 6.46 0.09
C ASN A 128 11.78 6.79 -1.37
N ALA A 129 10.52 7.07 -1.70
CA ALA A 129 10.15 7.52 -3.05
C ALA A 129 10.85 8.84 -3.42
N ILE A 130 10.90 9.82 -2.50
CA ILE A 130 11.61 11.09 -2.68
C ILE A 130 13.11 10.85 -2.85
N SER A 131 13.72 10.03 -2.00
CA SER A 131 15.15 9.71 -2.06
C SER A 131 15.55 9.07 -3.38
N GLU A 132 14.79 8.06 -3.82
CA GLU A 132 15.06 7.37 -5.08
C GLU A 132 14.77 8.25 -6.30
N GLY A 133 13.74 9.10 -6.23
CA GLY A 133 13.46 10.10 -7.25
C GLY A 133 14.58 11.14 -7.37
N GLY A 134 15.09 11.65 -6.24
CA GLY A 134 16.24 12.55 -6.20
C GLY A 134 17.48 11.93 -6.82
N ARG A 135 17.82 10.70 -6.42
CA ARG A 135 18.94 9.95 -7.01
C ARG A 135 18.83 9.82 -8.53
N ALA A 136 17.65 9.44 -9.03
CA ALA A 136 17.42 9.30 -10.46
C ALA A 136 17.50 10.65 -11.20
N GLY A 137 16.99 11.72 -10.60
CA GLY A 137 17.08 13.08 -11.11
C GLY A 137 18.52 13.58 -11.19
N GLU A 138 19.34 13.36 -10.16
CA GLU A 138 20.77 13.71 -10.14
C GLU A 138 21.57 12.92 -11.20
N GLN A 139 21.21 11.66 -11.42
CA GLN A 139 21.83 10.88 -12.49
C GLN A 139 21.46 11.42 -13.88
N ALA A 140 20.20 11.78 -14.10
CA ALA A 140 19.74 12.35 -15.35
C ALA A 140 20.41 13.70 -15.64
N ALA A 141 20.54 14.55 -14.64
CA ALA A 141 21.18 15.86 -14.78
C ALA A 141 22.67 15.81 -15.19
N LYS A 142 23.35 14.70 -14.94
CA LYS A 142 24.77 14.53 -15.31
C LYS A 142 24.98 14.21 -16.79
N ILE A 143 23.94 13.90 -17.53
CA ILE A 143 24.03 13.52 -18.95
C ILE A 143 23.35 14.54 -19.88
N VAL A 144 22.90 15.66 -19.33
CA VAL A 144 22.45 16.84 -20.03
C VAL A 144 23.59 17.84 -20.09
#